data_1a79b7ba24e8db628c16592df202448a
#
_entry.id   1a79b7ba24e8db628c16592df202448a
#
_cell.length_a   1.000
_cell.length_b   1.000
_cell.length_c   1.000
_cell.angle_alpha   90.00
_cell.angle_beta   90.00
_cell.angle_gamma   90.00
#
_symmetry.space_group_name_H-M   'P 1'
#
loop_
_entity.id
_entity.type
_entity.pdbx_description
1 polymer ?
#
loop_
_entity_poly.entity_id
_entity_poly.type
_entity_poly.pdbx_seq_one_letter_code
_entity_poly.pdbx_strand_id
1 'polypeptide(L)'
;SPILKKYVNGYNPNTYIKEHILKGDTSDGVPNVLSPDNTFVDGLRQKPLTKKKIENWLNINIDDLPDEVKRNYQRNETLISLDKIPSELETEINEVFNNAPCGDRSKLLNYFIQSRLKNLTETIGEF
;
A
#
# COMPACT_ATOMS: atom_id res chain seq x y z
N SER A 1 8.93 13.76 -11.63
CA SER A 1 10.05 12.89 -11.23
C SER A 1 10.32 11.84 -12.32
N PRO A 2 11.60 11.57 -12.68
CA PRO A 2 11.95 10.51 -13.65
C PRO A 2 11.46 9.12 -13.21
N ILE A 3 11.34 8.88 -11.92
CA ILE A 3 10.84 7.64 -11.33
C ILE A 3 9.34 7.50 -11.62
N LEU A 4 8.55 8.57 -11.42
CA LEU A 4 7.11 8.58 -11.71
C LEU A 4 6.81 8.35 -13.21
N LYS A 5 7.61 8.94 -14.11
CA LYS A 5 7.46 8.69 -15.57
C LYS A 5 7.67 7.23 -15.95
N LYS A 6 8.57 6.52 -15.26
CA LYS A 6 8.80 5.09 -15.49
C LYS A 6 7.61 4.21 -15.07
N TYR A 7 6.83 4.65 -14.09
CA TYR A 7 5.64 3.92 -13.62
C TYR A 7 4.37 4.27 -14.42
N VAL A 8 4.27 5.47 -14.99
CA VAL A 8 3.08 5.93 -15.73
C VAL A 8 3.08 5.47 -17.19
N ASN A 9 4.24 5.25 -17.81
CA ASN A 9 4.32 4.81 -19.21
C ASN A 9 4.21 3.29 -19.33
N GLY A 10 2.97 2.79 -19.49
CA GLY A 10 2.69 1.42 -19.94
C GLY A 10 2.33 0.41 -18.87
N TYR A 11 2.20 0.79 -17.59
CA TYR A 11 1.72 -0.11 -16.54
C TYR A 11 0.19 -0.08 -16.47
N ASN A 12 -0.45 -1.23 -16.73
CA ASN A 12 -1.86 -1.40 -16.44
C ASN A 12 -2.04 -1.46 -14.91
N PRO A 13 -2.84 -0.56 -14.28
CA PRO A 13 -3.05 -0.55 -12.84
C PRO A 13 -3.51 -1.91 -12.28
N ASN A 14 -4.35 -2.63 -13.01
CA ASN A 14 -4.85 -3.94 -12.61
C ASN A 14 -3.72 -4.99 -12.57
N THR A 15 -2.78 -4.94 -13.50
CA THR A 15 -1.61 -5.83 -13.51
C THR A 15 -0.69 -5.53 -12.34
N TYR A 16 -0.49 -4.26 -12.04
CA TYR A 16 0.32 -3.82 -10.89
C TYR A 16 -0.26 -4.31 -9.55
N ILE A 17 -1.57 -4.14 -9.35
CA ILE A 17 -2.25 -4.60 -8.14
C ILE A 17 -2.14 -6.12 -8.00
N LYS A 18 -2.37 -6.89 -9.07
CA LYS A 18 -2.21 -8.35 -9.07
C LYS A 18 -0.78 -8.78 -8.72
N GLU A 19 0.21 -8.13 -9.32
CA GLU A 19 1.62 -8.40 -9.01
C GLU A 19 1.93 -8.10 -7.54
N HIS A 20 1.42 -7.00 -7.01
CA HIS A 20 1.58 -6.61 -5.61
C HIS A 20 0.93 -7.61 -4.65
N ILE A 21 -0.27 -8.07 -4.96
CA ILE A 21 -0.96 -9.13 -4.20
C ILE A 21 -0.14 -10.43 -4.18
N LEU A 22 0.43 -10.83 -5.32
CA LEU A 22 1.26 -12.03 -5.40
C LEU A 22 2.56 -11.93 -4.59
N LYS A 23 3.21 -10.77 -4.62
CA LYS A 23 4.46 -10.50 -3.89
C LYS A 23 4.25 -10.27 -2.40
N GLY A 24 3.07 -9.82 -2.00
CA GLY A 24 2.81 -9.30 -0.67
C GLY A 24 3.47 -7.95 -0.42
N ASP A 25 3.36 -7.45 0.80
CA ASP A 25 3.98 -6.22 1.25
C ASP A 25 4.73 -6.43 2.56
N THR A 26 6.05 -6.47 2.49
CA THR A 26 6.92 -6.71 3.65
C THR A 26 6.87 -5.57 4.65
N SER A 27 6.62 -4.34 4.19
CA SER A 27 6.53 -3.17 5.06
C SER A 27 5.29 -3.21 5.95
N ASP A 28 4.21 -3.78 5.43
CA ASP A 28 2.94 -3.95 6.14
C ASP A 28 2.78 -5.33 6.79
N GLY A 29 3.83 -6.17 6.71
CA GLY A 29 3.81 -7.51 7.30
C GLY A 29 2.98 -8.53 6.51
N VAL A 30 2.70 -8.27 5.23
CA VAL A 30 1.94 -9.17 4.35
C VAL A 30 2.89 -10.08 3.58
N PRO A 31 2.94 -11.39 3.87
CA PRO A 31 3.84 -12.30 3.15
C PRO A 31 3.34 -12.60 1.73
N ASN A 32 4.25 -13.05 0.86
CA ASN A 32 3.89 -13.46 -0.49
C ASN A 32 2.95 -14.70 -0.48
N VAL A 33 2.31 -14.96 -1.61
CA VAL A 33 1.29 -16.03 -1.73
C VAL A 33 1.82 -17.46 -1.53
N LEU A 34 3.13 -17.68 -1.53
CA LEU A 34 3.75 -18.96 -1.23
C LEU A 34 4.06 -19.17 0.25
N SER A 35 3.97 -18.12 1.04
CA SER A 35 4.39 -18.09 2.43
C SER A 35 3.19 -18.13 3.38
N PRO A 36 3.28 -18.85 4.51
CA PRO A 36 2.22 -18.95 5.49
C PRO A 36 1.97 -17.61 6.22
N ASP A 37 0.83 -17.51 6.88
CA ASP A 37 0.36 -16.28 7.56
C ASP A 37 1.31 -15.81 8.67
N ASN A 38 1.93 -16.74 9.38
CA ASN A 38 2.84 -16.49 10.49
C ASN A 38 4.29 -16.16 10.10
N THR A 39 4.58 -16.02 8.79
CA THR A 39 5.95 -15.87 8.30
C THR A 39 6.73 -14.76 9.01
N PHE A 40 6.15 -13.58 9.15
CA PHE A 40 6.84 -12.46 9.79
C PHE A 40 6.69 -12.44 11.31
N VAL A 41 5.60 -13.00 11.85
CA VAL A 41 5.37 -13.10 13.29
C VAL A 41 6.41 -14.02 13.94
N ASP A 42 6.69 -15.13 13.30
CA ASP A 42 7.65 -16.12 13.79
C ASP A 42 9.09 -15.89 13.27
N GLY A 43 9.31 -14.78 12.55
CA GLY A 43 10.62 -14.44 11.98
C GLY A 43 11.09 -15.42 10.91
N LEU A 44 10.18 -16.11 10.23
CA LEU A 44 10.50 -17.07 9.19
C LEU A 44 10.89 -16.37 7.88
N ARG A 45 11.70 -17.04 7.08
CA ARG A 45 12.05 -16.55 5.75
C ARG A 45 10.91 -16.87 4.77
N GLN A 46 10.50 -15.88 3.96
CA GLN A 46 9.55 -16.11 2.90
C GLN A 46 10.03 -17.14 1.88
N LYS A 47 9.10 -17.95 1.37
CA LYS A 47 9.37 -18.85 0.24
C LYS A 47 9.69 -18.02 -1.02
N PRO A 48 10.71 -18.38 -1.81
CA PRO A 48 11.09 -17.60 -2.98
C PRO A 48 10.02 -17.63 -4.07
N LEU A 49 9.60 -16.45 -4.49
CA LEU A 49 8.66 -16.23 -5.60
C LEU A 49 9.43 -15.72 -6.81
N THR A 50 9.57 -16.56 -7.85
CA THR A 50 10.33 -16.21 -9.06
C THR A 50 9.50 -15.35 -10.01
N LYS A 51 10.16 -14.49 -10.79
CA LYS A 51 9.52 -13.65 -11.82
C LYS A 51 8.68 -14.47 -12.80
N LYS A 52 9.20 -15.63 -13.25
CA LYS A 52 8.47 -16.54 -14.16
C LYS A 52 7.14 -17.03 -13.57
N LYS A 53 7.10 -17.35 -12.26
CA LYS A 53 5.85 -17.73 -11.61
C LYS A 53 4.87 -16.57 -11.55
N ILE A 54 5.34 -15.36 -11.25
CA ILE A 54 4.51 -14.16 -11.24
C ILE A 54 3.90 -13.93 -12.63
N GLU A 55 4.73 -13.91 -13.68
CA GLU A 55 4.28 -13.72 -15.05
C GLU A 55 3.24 -14.77 -15.49
N ASN A 56 3.48 -16.03 -15.17
CA ASN A 56 2.52 -17.10 -15.44
C ASN A 56 1.20 -16.88 -14.70
N TRP A 57 1.25 -16.53 -13.43
CA TRP A 57 0.06 -16.35 -12.59
C TRP A 57 -0.71 -15.06 -12.88
N LEU A 58 -0.05 -14.04 -13.44
CA LEU A 58 -0.74 -12.84 -13.94
C LEU A 58 -1.69 -13.15 -15.12
N ASN A 59 -1.36 -14.17 -15.92
CA ASN A 59 -2.12 -14.59 -17.09
C ASN A 59 -3.15 -15.70 -16.82
N ILE A 60 -3.11 -16.31 -15.64
CA ILE A 60 -4.01 -17.40 -15.24
C ILE A 60 -5.14 -16.83 -14.38
N ASN A 61 -6.33 -17.45 -14.46
CA ASN A 61 -7.42 -17.13 -13.55
C ASN A 61 -7.08 -17.61 -12.13
N ILE A 62 -7.56 -16.87 -11.14
CA ILE A 62 -7.33 -17.17 -9.72
C ILE A 62 -7.87 -18.57 -9.38
N ASP A 63 -8.91 -19.02 -10.06
CA ASP A 63 -9.54 -20.33 -9.83
C ASP A 63 -8.66 -21.51 -10.25
N ASP A 64 -7.72 -21.30 -11.17
CA ASP A 64 -6.79 -22.31 -11.66
C ASP A 64 -5.51 -22.41 -10.80
N LEU A 65 -5.39 -21.57 -9.76
CA LEU A 65 -4.26 -21.63 -8.83
C LEU A 65 -4.43 -22.78 -7.81
N PRO A 66 -3.32 -23.34 -7.31
CA PRO A 66 -3.35 -24.30 -6.20
C PRO A 66 -4.13 -23.73 -4.99
N ASP A 67 -4.89 -24.54 -4.29
CA ASP A 67 -5.77 -24.11 -3.19
C ASP A 67 -5.07 -23.29 -2.12
N GLU A 68 -3.84 -23.67 -1.74
CA GLU A 68 -3.03 -22.94 -0.77
C GLU A 68 -2.66 -21.53 -1.31
N VAL A 69 -2.28 -21.45 -2.57
CA VAL A 69 -1.92 -20.18 -3.23
C VAL A 69 -3.15 -19.29 -3.39
N LYS A 70 -4.29 -19.87 -3.76
CA LYS A 70 -5.58 -19.19 -3.89
C LYS A 70 -6.01 -18.56 -2.56
N ARG A 71 -5.94 -19.33 -1.47
CA ARG A 71 -6.25 -18.83 -0.12
C ARG A 71 -5.34 -17.65 0.25
N ASN A 72 -4.04 -17.80 0.05
CA ASN A 72 -3.07 -16.76 0.36
C ASN A 72 -3.23 -15.53 -0.54
N TYR A 73 -3.63 -15.73 -1.80
CA TYR A 73 -3.98 -14.65 -2.72
C TYR A 73 -5.17 -13.84 -2.21
N GLN A 74 -6.24 -14.51 -1.79
CA GLN A 74 -7.44 -13.86 -1.23
C GLN A 74 -7.11 -13.07 0.05
N ARG A 75 -6.28 -13.64 0.94
CA ARG A 75 -5.77 -12.94 2.12
C ARG A 75 -5.06 -11.64 1.72
N ASN A 76 -4.11 -11.72 0.80
CA ASN A 76 -3.34 -10.57 0.36
C ASN A 76 -4.21 -9.56 -0.38
N GLU A 77 -5.17 -10.01 -1.20
CA GLU A 77 -6.13 -9.13 -1.88
C GLU A 77 -6.93 -8.32 -0.88
N THR A 78 -7.43 -8.95 0.19
CA THR A 78 -8.20 -8.27 1.24
C THR A 78 -7.37 -7.20 1.97
N LEU A 79 -6.07 -7.43 2.15
CA LEU A 79 -5.18 -6.52 2.88
C LEU A 79 -4.60 -5.40 1.99
N ILE A 80 -4.41 -5.65 0.70
CA ILE A 80 -3.71 -4.74 -0.23
C ILE A 80 -4.70 -3.96 -1.11
N SER A 81 -5.81 -4.58 -1.53
CA SER A 81 -6.77 -3.93 -2.43
C SER A 81 -7.68 -2.97 -1.67
N LEU A 82 -7.68 -1.71 -2.08
CA LEU A 82 -8.55 -0.69 -1.51
C LEU A 82 -10.04 -0.96 -1.78
N ASP A 83 -10.35 -1.74 -2.82
CA ASP A 83 -11.73 -2.12 -3.16
C ASP A 83 -12.33 -3.14 -2.18
N LYS A 84 -11.52 -3.74 -1.31
CA LYS A 84 -11.93 -4.73 -0.30
C LYS A 84 -12.04 -4.15 1.11
N ILE A 85 -11.97 -2.83 1.26
CA ILE A 85 -12.15 -2.18 2.57
C ILE A 85 -13.60 -2.39 3.01
N PRO A 86 -13.85 -2.92 4.22
CA PRO A 86 -15.19 -3.02 4.77
C PRO A 86 -15.85 -1.64 4.86
N SER A 87 -17.13 -1.55 4.46
CA SER A 87 -17.87 -0.28 4.44
C SER A 87 -17.97 0.41 5.80
N GLU A 88 -17.93 -0.35 6.87
CA GLU A 88 -17.90 0.17 8.25
C GLU A 88 -16.63 0.96 8.51
N LEU A 89 -15.46 0.41 8.14
CA LEU A 89 -14.18 1.10 8.27
C LEU A 89 -14.07 2.31 7.35
N GLU A 90 -14.60 2.23 6.13
CA GLU A 90 -14.63 3.36 5.21
C GLU A 90 -15.44 4.52 5.80
N THR A 91 -16.59 4.22 6.41
CA THR A 91 -17.42 5.23 7.08
C THR A 91 -16.70 5.87 8.25
N GLU A 92 -16.07 5.08 9.13
CA GLU A 92 -15.29 5.59 10.27
C GLU A 92 -14.11 6.48 9.81
N ILE A 93 -13.37 6.06 8.77
CA ILE A 93 -12.25 6.83 8.23
C ILE A 93 -12.76 8.18 7.69
N ASN A 94 -13.87 8.19 6.95
CA ASN A 94 -14.46 9.41 6.40
C ASN A 94 -14.97 10.34 7.51
N GLU A 95 -15.58 9.81 8.56
CA GLU A 95 -16.03 10.60 9.71
C GLU A 95 -14.84 11.24 10.44
N VAL A 96 -13.79 10.47 10.72
CA VAL A 96 -12.58 10.98 11.36
C VAL A 96 -11.91 12.04 10.50
N PHE A 97 -11.83 11.83 9.19
CA PHE A 97 -11.24 12.79 8.24
C PHE A 97 -12.04 14.10 8.19
N ASN A 98 -13.37 14.01 8.09
CA ASN A 98 -14.26 15.18 8.03
C ASN A 98 -14.30 15.98 9.34
N ASN A 99 -14.13 15.31 10.48
CA ASN A 99 -14.12 15.90 11.82
C ASN A 99 -12.71 16.31 12.27
N ALA A 100 -11.66 15.97 11.51
CA ALA A 100 -10.30 16.35 11.85
C ALA A 100 -10.15 17.87 11.87
N PRO A 101 -9.61 18.46 12.95
CA PRO A 101 -9.40 19.90 13.02
C PRO A 101 -8.39 20.31 11.95
N CYS A 102 -8.78 21.23 11.08
CA CYS A 102 -7.84 21.89 10.19
C CYS A 102 -6.75 22.59 11.00
N GLY A 103 -5.50 22.32 10.67
CA GLY A 103 -4.37 22.96 11.33
C GLY A 103 -4.46 24.47 11.19
N ASP A 104 -4.25 25.19 12.29
CA ASP A 104 -4.24 26.65 12.29
C ASP A 104 -2.89 27.14 11.73
N ARG A 105 -2.95 27.89 10.61
CA ARG A 105 -1.77 28.47 9.96
C ARG A 105 -0.97 29.40 10.88
N SER A 106 -1.63 30.06 11.83
CA SER A 106 -0.97 30.92 12.80
C SER A 106 -0.04 30.14 13.74
N LYS A 107 -0.45 28.94 14.14
CA LYS A 107 0.38 28.02 14.91
C LYS A 107 1.59 27.50 14.11
N LEU A 108 1.38 27.23 12.82
CA LEU A 108 2.43 26.80 11.92
C LEU A 108 3.49 27.89 11.73
N LEU A 109 3.06 29.14 11.52
CA LEU A 109 3.93 30.31 11.41
C LEU A 109 4.77 30.50 12.69
N ASN A 110 4.14 30.47 13.86
CA ASN A 110 4.84 30.59 15.12
C ASN A 110 5.86 29.47 15.33
N TYR A 111 5.54 28.23 14.96
CA TYR A 111 6.46 27.11 15.02
C TYR A 111 7.68 27.36 14.10
N PHE A 112 7.48 27.82 12.86
CA PHE A 112 8.56 28.10 11.92
C PHE A 112 9.47 29.21 12.41
N ILE A 113 8.90 30.27 13.01
CA ILE A 113 9.67 31.37 13.61
C ILE A 113 10.50 30.88 14.79
N GLN A 114 9.90 30.15 15.71
CA GLN A 114 10.58 29.59 16.88
C GLN A 114 11.72 28.61 16.49
N SER A 115 11.47 27.79 15.48
CA SER A 115 12.43 26.82 14.97
C SER A 115 13.44 27.42 13.99
N ARG A 116 13.37 28.72 13.71
CA ARG A 116 14.23 29.43 12.73
C ARG A 116 14.23 28.82 11.33
N LEU A 117 13.09 28.27 10.89
CA LEU A 117 12.90 27.63 9.59
C LEU A 117 12.53 28.68 8.53
N LYS A 118 13.45 29.60 8.20
CA LYS A 118 13.21 30.76 7.33
C LYS A 118 12.61 30.36 5.98
N ASN A 119 13.18 29.37 5.30
CA ASN A 119 12.73 28.97 3.96
C ASN A 119 11.29 28.44 3.96
N LEU A 120 10.88 27.71 5.01
CA LEU A 120 9.50 27.25 5.16
C LEU A 120 8.54 28.37 5.51
N THR A 121 9.01 29.41 6.21
CA THR A 121 8.21 30.60 6.52
C THR A 121 7.84 31.37 5.25
N GLU A 122 8.75 31.46 4.28
CA GLU A 122 8.53 32.14 3.00
C GLU A 122 7.47 31.42 2.14
N THR A 123 7.34 30.10 2.28
CA THR A 123 6.39 29.25 1.51
C THR A 123 5.13 28.85 2.28
N ILE A 124 4.86 29.51 3.40
CA ILE A 124 3.73 29.15 4.30
C ILE A 124 2.35 29.21 3.60
N GLY A 125 2.24 29.99 2.53
CA GLY A 125 1.02 30.10 1.73
C GLY A 125 0.68 28.82 0.95
N GLU A 126 1.65 27.89 0.80
CA GLU A 126 1.50 26.62 0.07
C GLU A 126 0.97 25.49 0.95
N PHE A 127 0.84 25.70 2.23
CA PHE A 127 0.35 24.71 3.22
C PHE A 127 -1.14 24.85 3.52
#